data_5b8f536406263201143899d972ed5573
#
_entry.id   5b8f536406263201143899d972ed5573
#
_cell.length_a   1.000
_cell.length_b   1.000
_cell.length_c   1.000
_cell.angle_alpha   90.00
_cell.angle_beta   90.00
_cell.angle_gamma   90.00
#
_symmetry.space_group_name_H-M   'P 1'
#
loop_
_entity.id
_entity.type
_entity.pdbx_description
1 polymer ?
#
loop_
_entity_poly.entity_id
_entity_poly.type
_entity_poly.pdbx_seq_one_letter_code
_entity_poly.pdbx_strand_id
1 'polypeptide(L)'
;YLDVFRAGASDGFESALELMLSAFLQSPRFLYRVELDGQTVGDQLFVDAHALAARLSYFIWNTTPDDALLAAAADGTLLDLEVLEAQARRLLEDPRATEVVQRMHETLLKTDRYDGISPTPTFFPDVTDRLPELAREETQRFLRALYDEDLGYREMMTSRTTFVEENLAELYGLEGNFGSEFQRVELPESERSGLFTQIGFLASNASSVNPDSIHRGVFMNNYIVCNPVNPPPDDIPPLPPTMGRTNRETVEMHTEQPGSSCEGCHGPYINPFGFAFESYDAVGGFRTMDGAHPVDTRVEPFINGVMTPVSGALALTQV
;
A
#
# COMPACT_ATOMS: atom_id res chain seq x y z
N TYR A 1 37.21 4.17 18.77
CA TYR A 1 37.05 2.70 18.81
C TYR A 1 38.38 2.00 19.08
N LEU A 2 39.51 2.45 18.51
CA LEU A 2 40.83 1.86 18.83
C LEU A 2 41.17 1.96 20.31
N ASP A 3 40.78 3.02 21.00
CA ASP A 3 41.01 3.16 22.43
C ASP A 3 40.13 2.21 23.26
N VAL A 4 38.92 1.92 22.79
CA VAL A 4 38.04 0.89 23.37
C VAL A 4 38.66 -0.50 23.20
N PHE A 5 39.21 -0.81 22.02
CA PHE A 5 39.95 -2.05 21.79
C PHE A 5 41.14 -2.17 22.71
N ARG A 6 41.95 -1.11 22.83
CA ARG A 6 43.12 -1.10 23.73
C ARG A 6 42.75 -1.30 25.19
N ALA A 7 41.63 -0.74 25.64
CA ALA A 7 41.13 -0.90 26.98
C ALA A 7 40.75 -2.37 27.32
N GLY A 8 40.25 -3.12 26.34
CA GLY A 8 39.94 -4.55 26.47
C GLY A 8 41.11 -5.49 26.22
N ALA A 9 42.27 -4.99 25.76
CA ALA A 9 43.39 -5.83 25.33
C ALA A 9 44.03 -6.68 26.46
N SER A 10 43.87 -6.27 27.72
CA SER A 10 44.32 -7.05 28.87
C SER A 10 43.62 -8.40 29.04
N ASP A 11 42.38 -8.49 28.53
CA ASP A 11 41.52 -9.67 28.63
C ASP A 11 41.59 -10.57 27.37
N GLY A 12 42.50 -10.24 26.46
CA GLY A 12 42.79 -10.96 25.25
C GLY A 12 42.17 -10.29 23.99
N PHE A 13 42.65 -10.72 22.82
CA PHE A 13 42.27 -10.16 21.54
C PHE A 13 40.76 -10.27 21.26
N GLU A 14 40.17 -11.43 21.54
CA GLU A 14 38.74 -11.68 21.28
C GLU A 14 37.86 -10.76 22.14
N SER A 15 38.14 -10.62 23.43
CA SER A 15 37.43 -9.74 24.34
C SER A 15 37.56 -8.27 23.95
N ALA A 16 38.76 -7.84 23.53
CA ALA A 16 39.01 -6.50 23.04
C ALA A 16 38.24 -6.20 21.76
N LEU A 17 38.16 -7.16 20.84
CA LEU A 17 37.40 -7.04 19.59
C LEU A 17 35.89 -6.99 19.86
N GLU A 18 35.38 -7.86 20.73
CA GLU A 18 33.97 -7.85 21.13
C GLU A 18 33.56 -6.50 21.74
N LEU A 19 34.37 -5.97 22.65
CA LEU A 19 34.12 -4.68 23.28
C LEU A 19 34.11 -3.53 22.24
N MET A 20 35.05 -3.53 21.30
CA MET A 20 35.14 -2.55 20.25
C MET A 20 33.94 -2.63 19.31
N LEU A 21 33.54 -3.84 18.85
CA LEU A 21 32.39 -4.06 18.00
C LEU A 21 31.09 -3.66 18.69
N SER A 22 30.93 -4.01 19.96
CA SER A 22 29.78 -3.62 20.77
C SER A 22 29.66 -2.10 20.88
N ALA A 23 30.76 -1.40 21.11
CA ALA A 23 30.78 0.06 21.15
C ALA A 23 30.46 0.68 19.78
N PHE A 24 30.94 0.07 18.70
CA PHE A 24 30.65 0.52 17.34
C PHE A 24 29.16 0.35 16.99
N LEU A 25 28.61 -0.85 17.22
CA LEU A 25 27.22 -1.18 16.89
C LEU A 25 26.20 -0.38 17.73
N GLN A 26 26.59 0.06 18.94
CA GLN A 26 25.76 0.91 19.80
C GLN A 26 25.96 2.41 19.56
N SER A 27 26.89 2.79 18.69
CA SER A 27 27.15 4.20 18.40
C SER A 27 25.95 4.87 17.72
N PRO A 28 25.56 6.08 18.15
CA PRO A 28 24.55 6.86 17.42
C PRO A 28 24.88 7.08 15.95
N ARG A 29 26.17 7.18 15.59
CA ARG A 29 26.62 7.31 14.21
C ARG A 29 26.44 6.05 13.38
N PHE A 30 26.28 4.89 14.01
CA PHE A 30 25.95 3.64 13.34
C PHE A 30 24.42 3.43 13.29
N LEU A 31 23.74 3.72 14.41
CA LEU A 31 22.29 3.47 14.52
C LEU A 31 21.42 4.49 13.79
N TYR A 32 21.91 5.73 13.65
CA TYR A 32 21.15 6.83 13.08
C TYR A 32 21.91 7.50 11.93
N ARG A 33 21.19 8.03 10.98
CA ARG A 33 21.72 8.93 9.94
C ARG A 33 21.77 10.33 10.53
N VAL A 34 22.90 10.65 11.15
CA VAL A 34 23.08 11.91 11.87
C VAL A 34 23.59 12.98 10.92
N GLU A 35 22.93 14.13 10.86
CA GLU A 35 23.28 15.27 10.00
C GLU A 35 23.70 16.44 10.90
N LEU A 36 24.92 16.38 11.43
CA LEU A 36 25.43 17.36 12.40
C LEU A 36 26.31 18.44 11.77
N ASP A 37 26.88 18.18 10.60
CA ASP A 37 27.97 18.99 10.02
C ASP A 37 27.47 19.97 8.92
N GLY A 38 26.18 20.36 8.97
CA GLY A 38 25.57 21.28 8.03
C GLY A 38 25.78 22.76 8.39
N GLN A 39 25.59 23.66 7.41
CA GLN A 39 25.59 25.11 7.62
C GLN A 39 24.18 25.64 7.81
N THR A 40 23.96 26.40 8.88
CA THR A 40 22.68 27.09 9.08
C THR A 40 22.73 28.46 8.43
N VAL A 41 21.78 28.76 7.53
CA VAL A 41 21.59 30.07 6.90
C VAL A 41 20.14 30.49 7.12
N GLY A 42 19.95 31.47 8.00
CA GLY A 42 18.61 31.82 8.49
C GLY A 42 17.99 30.66 9.25
N ASP A 43 16.77 30.26 8.89
CA ASP A 43 16.05 29.11 9.48
C ASP A 43 16.28 27.80 8.72
N GLN A 44 17.18 27.77 7.74
CA GLN A 44 17.45 26.60 6.91
C GLN A 44 18.79 25.95 7.26
N LEU A 45 18.79 24.62 7.40
CA LEU A 45 19.98 23.80 7.55
C LEU A 45 20.38 23.23 6.18
N PHE A 46 21.57 23.64 5.68
CA PHE A 46 22.20 23.06 4.50
C PHE A 46 23.11 21.92 4.93
N VAL A 47 22.77 20.70 4.55
CA VAL A 47 23.57 19.53 4.87
C VAL A 47 24.90 19.52 4.09
N ASP A 48 25.94 18.92 4.65
CA ASP A 48 27.20 18.71 3.94
C ASP A 48 27.06 17.67 2.81
N ALA A 49 28.07 17.59 1.94
CA ALA A 49 28.04 16.72 0.76
C ALA A 49 27.90 15.22 1.10
N HIS A 50 28.49 14.74 2.22
CA HIS A 50 28.38 13.35 2.61
C HIS A 50 26.99 13.05 3.20
N ALA A 51 26.41 13.96 3.98
CA ALA A 51 25.03 13.84 4.44
C ALA A 51 24.04 13.86 3.26
N LEU A 52 24.30 14.71 2.24
CA LEU A 52 23.50 14.73 1.02
C LEU A 52 23.60 13.42 0.24
N ALA A 53 24.83 12.85 0.09
CA ALA A 53 25.03 11.53 -0.51
C ALA A 53 24.25 10.44 0.22
N ALA A 54 24.32 10.43 1.56
CA ALA A 54 23.56 9.48 2.37
C ALA A 54 22.05 9.67 2.17
N ARG A 55 21.52 10.89 2.24
CA ARG A 55 20.09 11.17 1.97
C ARG A 55 19.67 10.63 0.62
N LEU A 56 20.39 10.97 -0.44
CA LEU A 56 20.05 10.56 -1.80
C LEU A 56 20.05 9.05 -1.96
N SER A 57 21.10 8.36 -1.47
CA SER A 57 21.21 6.91 -1.57
C SER A 57 20.14 6.19 -0.76
N TYR A 58 19.90 6.59 0.47
CA TYR A 58 18.86 5.96 1.29
C TYR A 58 17.45 6.26 0.78
N PHE A 59 17.23 7.42 0.17
CA PHE A 59 15.94 7.76 -0.42
C PHE A 59 15.62 6.91 -1.66
N ILE A 60 16.61 6.71 -2.54
CA ILE A 60 16.40 6.02 -3.80
C ILE A 60 16.67 4.51 -3.70
N TRP A 61 17.67 4.08 -2.92
CA TRP A 61 18.12 2.69 -2.83
C TRP A 61 17.89 2.00 -1.48
N ASN A 62 17.53 2.76 -0.44
CA ASN A 62 17.43 2.28 0.94
C ASN A 62 18.71 1.60 1.46
N THR A 63 19.87 2.02 0.98
CA THR A 63 21.19 1.53 1.39
C THR A 63 22.24 2.63 1.38
N THR A 64 23.47 2.30 1.80
CA THR A 64 24.60 3.23 1.81
C THR A 64 24.98 3.69 0.41
N PRO A 65 25.57 4.93 0.27
CA PRO A 65 26.10 5.43 -1.00
C PRO A 65 27.14 4.48 -1.59
N ASP A 66 27.19 4.42 -2.91
CA ASP A 66 28.27 3.75 -3.64
C ASP A 66 29.51 4.64 -3.78
N ASP A 67 30.59 4.04 -4.29
CA ASP A 67 31.87 4.74 -4.42
C ASP A 67 31.79 5.99 -5.32
N ALA A 68 30.96 5.99 -6.35
CA ALA A 68 30.78 7.14 -7.24
C ALA A 68 30.13 8.32 -6.52
N LEU A 69 29.09 8.02 -5.73
CA LEU A 69 28.39 9.03 -4.94
C LEU A 69 29.26 9.57 -3.79
N LEU A 70 30.04 8.68 -3.15
CA LEU A 70 31.01 9.06 -2.11
C LEU A 70 32.16 9.91 -2.68
N ALA A 71 32.64 9.61 -3.89
CA ALA A 71 33.67 10.41 -4.55
C ALA A 71 33.18 11.84 -4.85
N ALA A 72 31.95 11.98 -5.40
CA ALA A 72 31.34 13.29 -5.65
C ALA A 72 31.05 14.07 -4.35
N ALA A 73 30.81 13.39 -3.25
CA ALA A 73 30.69 14.01 -1.95
C ALA A 73 32.07 14.47 -1.41
N ALA A 74 33.12 13.65 -1.56
CA ALA A 74 34.44 13.93 -1.05
C ALA A 74 35.12 15.12 -1.76
N ASP A 75 34.90 15.28 -3.05
CA ASP A 75 35.41 16.43 -3.82
C ASP A 75 34.49 17.68 -3.77
N GLY A 76 33.33 17.55 -3.15
CA GLY A 76 32.34 18.61 -2.95
C GLY A 76 31.45 18.90 -4.18
N THR A 77 31.67 18.24 -5.32
CA THR A 77 30.89 18.47 -6.55
C THR A 77 29.42 18.05 -6.40
N LEU A 78 29.09 17.17 -5.45
CA LEU A 78 27.71 16.78 -5.19
C LEU A 78 26.80 17.92 -4.73
N LEU A 79 27.36 19.02 -4.25
CA LEU A 79 26.61 20.26 -3.90
C LEU A 79 26.22 21.09 -5.13
N ASP A 80 26.75 20.78 -6.30
CA ASP A 80 26.32 21.35 -7.56
C ASP A 80 25.01 20.67 -8.01
N LEU A 81 24.01 21.48 -8.38
CA LEU A 81 22.68 20.99 -8.74
C LEU A 81 22.71 20.08 -9.97
N GLU A 82 23.55 20.37 -10.97
CA GLU A 82 23.66 19.56 -12.18
C GLU A 82 24.26 18.18 -11.86
N VAL A 83 25.29 18.13 -11.00
CA VAL A 83 25.88 16.87 -10.53
C VAL A 83 24.90 16.09 -9.67
N LEU A 84 24.20 16.76 -8.76
CA LEU A 84 23.19 16.13 -7.91
C LEU A 84 22.07 15.48 -8.74
N GLU A 85 21.55 16.21 -9.75
CA GLU A 85 20.54 15.69 -10.67
C GLU A 85 21.06 14.50 -11.48
N ALA A 86 22.28 14.57 -12.00
CA ALA A 86 22.88 13.46 -12.74
C ALA A 86 23.05 12.22 -11.87
N GLN A 87 23.49 12.37 -10.62
CA GLN A 87 23.56 11.25 -9.67
C GLN A 87 22.18 10.69 -9.33
N ALA A 88 21.17 11.55 -9.09
CA ALA A 88 19.80 11.10 -8.82
C ALA A 88 19.24 10.26 -9.98
N ARG A 89 19.43 10.72 -11.24
CA ARG A 89 19.01 9.98 -12.44
C ARG A 89 19.73 8.63 -12.53
N ARG A 90 21.03 8.60 -12.34
CA ARG A 90 21.80 7.34 -12.32
C ARG A 90 21.30 6.36 -11.27
N LEU A 91 20.97 6.85 -10.08
CA LEU A 91 20.44 6.01 -9.01
C LEU A 91 19.05 5.47 -9.35
N LEU A 92 18.20 6.26 -10.01
CA LEU A 92 16.86 5.83 -10.43
C LEU A 92 16.88 4.76 -11.54
N GLU A 93 17.92 4.71 -12.36
CA GLU A 93 18.10 3.69 -13.40
C GLU A 93 18.56 2.33 -12.83
N ASP A 94 19.02 2.29 -11.59
CA ASP A 94 19.46 1.05 -10.94
C ASP A 94 18.25 0.22 -10.42
N PRO A 95 18.27 -1.11 -10.58
CA PRO A 95 17.17 -1.98 -10.11
C PRO A 95 16.78 -1.81 -8.64
N ARG A 96 17.72 -1.39 -7.77
CA ARG A 96 17.45 -1.09 -6.36
C ARG A 96 16.39 -0.01 -6.16
N ALA A 97 16.30 0.96 -7.07
CA ALA A 97 15.28 2.00 -7.01
C ALA A 97 13.87 1.43 -7.14
N THR A 98 13.68 0.49 -8.05
CA THR A 98 12.38 -0.18 -8.23
C THR A 98 11.90 -0.89 -6.97
N GLU A 99 12.82 -1.58 -6.25
CA GLU A 99 12.49 -2.25 -4.99
C GLU A 99 12.02 -1.26 -3.91
N VAL A 100 12.61 -0.07 -3.88
CA VAL A 100 12.21 0.98 -2.92
C VAL A 100 10.85 1.57 -3.27
N VAL A 101 10.60 1.86 -4.54
CA VAL A 101 9.29 2.34 -5.02
C VAL A 101 8.21 1.29 -4.75
N GLN A 102 8.48 0.02 -5.03
CA GLN A 102 7.56 -1.08 -4.73
C GLN A 102 7.23 -1.13 -3.24
N ARG A 103 8.23 -1.11 -2.35
CA ARG A 103 8.04 -1.11 -0.90
C ARG A 103 7.28 0.10 -0.38
N MET A 104 7.49 1.26 -0.99
CA MET A 104 6.72 2.47 -0.70
C MET A 104 5.23 2.24 -0.99
N HIS A 105 4.91 1.70 -2.16
CA HIS A 105 3.53 1.39 -2.53
C HIS A 105 2.93 0.30 -1.62
N GLU A 106 3.66 -0.76 -1.31
CA GLU A 106 3.23 -1.80 -0.37
C GLU A 106 2.86 -1.22 1.00
N THR A 107 3.67 -0.29 1.49
CA THR A 107 3.41 0.40 2.76
C THR A 107 2.18 1.30 2.68
N LEU A 108 2.04 2.07 1.61
CA LEU A 108 0.90 2.97 1.37
C LEU A 108 -0.41 2.18 1.22
N LEU A 109 -0.37 1.12 0.44
CA LEU A 109 -1.53 0.30 0.09
C LEU A 109 -1.83 -0.79 1.14
N LYS A 110 -1.00 -0.92 2.18
CA LYS A 110 -1.16 -1.90 3.26
C LYS A 110 -1.26 -3.34 2.74
N THR A 111 -0.42 -3.71 1.78
CA THR A 111 -0.43 -5.07 1.20
C THR A 111 0.02 -6.16 2.18
N ASP A 112 0.58 -5.80 3.34
CA ASP A 112 0.77 -6.68 4.48
C ASP A 112 -0.54 -7.32 4.96
N ARG A 113 -1.68 -6.65 4.79
CA ARG A 113 -3.02 -7.18 5.10
C ARG A 113 -3.40 -8.38 4.23
N TYR A 114 -2.75 -8.58 3.08
CA TYR A 114 -3.05 -9.70 2.20
C TYR A 114 -2.80 -11.05 2.87
N ASP A 115 -1.89 -11.13 3.85
CA ASP A 115 -1.68 -12.34 4.66
C ASP A 115 -2.92 -12.74 5.48
N GLY A 116 -3.81 -11.80 5.73
CA GLY A 116 -5.08 -12.03 6.43
C GLY A 116 -6.24 -12.51 5.53
N ILE A 117 -6.05 -12.59 4.21
CA ILE A 117 -7.09 -13.09 3.29
C ILE A 117 -7.34 -14.56 3.59
N SER A 118 -8.54 -14.87 4.10
CA SER A 118 -8.92 -16.23 4.49
C SER A 118 -10.43 -16.46 4.28
N PRO A 119 -10.85 -16.65 3.03
CA PRO A 119 -12.24 -16.93 2.71
C PRO A 119 -12.67 -18.29 3.28
N THR A 120 -13.94 -18.38 3.71
CA THR A 120 -14.46 -19.62 4.26
C THR A 120 -14.75 -20.63 3.13
N PRO A 121 -14.14 -21.83 3.13
CA PRO A 121 -14.29 -22.80 2.03
C PRO A 121 -15.73 -23.24 1.75
N THR A 122 -16.62 -23.19 2.75
CA THR A 122 -18.04 -23.53 2.56
C THR A 122 -18.76 -22.54 1.63
N PHE A 123 -18.32 -21.28 1.60
CA PHE A 123 -18.89 -20.24 0.74
C PHE A 123 -18.08 -20.04 -0.56
N PHE A 124 -16.79 -20.35 -0.51
CA PHE A 124 -15.85 -20.19 -1.62
C PHE A 124 -15.04 -21.48 -1.83
N PRO A 125 -15.70 -22.59 -2.23
CA PRO A 125 -15.05 -23.90 -2.31
C PRO A 125 -13.95 -23.99 -3.37
N ASP A 126 -14.01 -23.17 -4.41
CA ASP A 126 -13.10 -23.19 -5.55
C ASP A 126 -11.91 -22.22 -5.37
N VAL A 127 -11.88 -21.47 -4.26
CA VAL A 127 -10.79 -20.53 -3.98
C VAL A 127 -9.61 -21.24 -3.34
N THR A 128 -8.46 -21.09 -3.95
CA THR A 128 -7.20 -21.69 -3.47
C THR A 128 -6.69 -21.06 -2.18
N ASP A 129 -6.06 -21.86 -1.32
CA ASP A 129 -5.36 -21.38 -0.11
C ASP A 129 -4.18 -20.46 -0.44
N ARG A 130 -3.73 -20.43 -1.73
CA ARG A 130 -2.67 -19.56 -2.22
C ARG A 130 -3.16 -18.14 -2.56
N LEU A 131 -4.45 -17.84 -2.41
CA LEU A 131 -4.99 -16.52 -2.78
C LEU A 131 -4.21 -15.33 -2.18
N PRO A 132 -3.74 -15.34 -0.91
CA PRO A 132 -2.93 -14.26 -0.36
C PRO A 132 -1.63 -14.00 -1.13
N GLU A 133 -0.93 -15.08 -1.50
CA GLU A 133 0.32 -15.05 -2.27
C GLU A 133 0.08 -14.54 -3.70
N LEU A 134 -0.92 -15.09 -4.38
CA LEU A 134 -1.28 -14.75 -5.75
C LEU A 134 -1.72 -13.29 -5.88
N ALA A 135 -2.55 -12.83 -4.96
CA ALA A 135 -3.01 -11.43 -4.92
C ALA A 135 -1.84 -10.45 -4.68
N ARG A 136 -0.87 -10.83 -3.85
CA ARG A 136 0.35 -10.03 -3.63
C ARG A 136 1.18 -9.96 -4.90
N GLU A 137 1.42 -11.09 -5.55
CA GLU A 137 2.18 -11.16 -6.80
C GLU A 137 1.51 -10.35 -7.91
N GLU A 138 0.18 -10.42 -8.05
CA GLU A 138 -0.59 -9.58 -8.98
C GLU A 138 -0.32 -8.10 -8.75
N THR A 139 -0.51 -7.64 -7.50
CA THR A 139 -0.32 -6.23 -7.13
C THR A 139 1.13 -5.78 -7.37
N GLN A 140 2.11 -6.60 -7.01
CA GLN A 140 3.53 -6.29 -7.22
C GLN A 140 3.87 -6.16 -8.71
N ARG A 141 3.39 -7.08 -9.55
CA ARG A 141 3.59 -7.02 -11.00
C ARG A 141 2.90 -5.82 -11.64
N PHE A 142 1.71 -5.49 -11.16
CA PHE A 142 0.99 -4.30 -11.62
C PHE A 142 1.76 -3.01 -11.29
N LEU A 143 2.18 -2.83 -10.04
CA LEU A 143 2.96 -1.67 -9.62
C LEU A 143 4.32 -1.60 -10.31
N ARG A 144 4.95 -2.76 -10.55
CA ARG A 144 6.20 -2.84 -11.31
C ARG A 144 6.01 -2.38 -12.75
N ALA A 145 4.93 -2.83 -13.41
CA ALA A 145 4.62 -2.43 -14.78
C ALA A 145 4.36 -0.93 -14.89
N LEU A 146 3.66 -0.32 -13.92
CA LEU A 146 3.48 1.13 -13.87
C LEU A 146 4.82 1.87 -13.82
N TYR A 147 5.75 1.40 -12.99
CA TYR A 147 7.08 1.99 -12.88
C TYR A 147 7.90 1.85 -14.16
N ASP A 148 7.96 0.63 -14.72
CA ASP A 148 8.77 0.30 -15.90
C ASP A 148 8.24 1.02 -17.17
N GLU A 149 6.95 1.33 -17.23
CA GLU A 149 6.27 2.01 -18.34
C GLU A 149 6.13 3.53 -18.12
N ASP A 150 6.73 4.08 -17.05
CA ASP A 150 6.66 5.52 -16.68
C ASP A 150 5.21 6.02 -16.54
N LEU A 151 4.34 5.18 -15.96
CA LEU A 151 2.94 5.48 -15.71
C LEU A 151 2.75 6.01 -14.28
N GLY A 152 1.70 6.81 -14.09
CA GLY A 152 1.47 7.52 -12.83
C GLY A 152 0.28 7.00 -12.02
N TYR A 153 -0.10 7.82 -11.01
CA TYR A 153 -1.25 7.51 -10.15
C TYR A 153 -2.57 7.42 -10.91
N ARG A 154 -2.73 8.14 -12.01
CA ARG A 154 -3.93 8.01 -12.85
C ARG A 154 -4.08 6.58 -13.34
N GLU A 155 -3.03 6.01 -13.90
CA GLU A 155 -3.04 4.64 -14.43
C GLU A 155 -3.14 3.62 -13.29
N MET A 156 -2.54 3.89 -12.12
CA MET A 156 -2.75 3.07 -10.93
C MET A 156 -4.24 2.99 -10.53
N MET A 157 -4.98 4.09 -10.69
CA MET A 157 -6.40 4.17 -10.35
C MET A 157 -7.33 3.66 -11.46
N THR A 158 -6.89 3.68 -12.72
CA THR A 158 -7.81 3.52 -13.86
C THR A 158 -7.38 2.47 -14.89
N SER A 159 -6.16 1.94 -14.82
CA SER A 159 -5.71 0.90 -15.75
C SER A 159 -6.52 -0.39 -15.60
N ARG A 160 -6.82 -1.03 -16.71
CA ARG A 160 -7.43 -2.35 -16.75
C ARG A 160 -6.40 -3.47 -16.90
N THR A 161 -5.16 -3.12 -17.17
CA THR A 161 -4.07 -4.07 -17.21
C THR A 161 -3.85 -4.68 -15.83
N THR A 162 -3.72 -6.01 -15.77
CA THR A 162 -3.26 -6.73 -14.59
C THR A 162 -2.47 -7.97 -14.98
N PHE A 163 -2.10 -8.77 -14.00
CA PHE A 163 -1.33 -9.99 -14.18
C PHE A 163 -2.03 -11.14 -13.46
N VAL A 164 -2.34 -12.21 -14.16
CA VAL A 164 -3.08 -13.36 -13.62
C VAL A 164 -2.42 -14.67 -13.99
N GLU A 165 -2.54 -15.65 -13.12
CA GLU A 165 -2.39 -17.06 -13.40
C GLU A 165 -3.77 -17.75 -13.36
N GLU A 166 -3.86 -19.07 -13.51
CA GLU A 166 -5.12 -19.80 -13.67
C GLU A 166 -6.18 -19.52 -12.58
N ASN A 167 -5.78 -19.46 -11.30
CA ASN A 167 -6.73 -19.26 -10.21
C ASN A 167 -7.26 -17.81 -10.15
N LEU A 168 -6.40 -16.82 -10.38
CA LEU A 168 -6.85 -15.43 -10.46
C LEU A 168 -7.70 -15.18 -11.70
N ALA A 169 -7.35 -15.78 -12.84
CA ALA A 169 -8.13 -15.69 -14.07
C ALA A 169 -9.56 -16.21 -13.87
N GLU A 170 -9.72 -17.32 -13.15
CA GLU A 170 -11.03 -17.87 -12.78
C GLU A 170 -11.83 -16.90 -11.89
N LEU A 171 -11.20 -16.33 -10.85
CA LEU A 171 -11.85 -15.35 -9.98
C LEU A 171 -12.24 -14.06 -10.69
N TYR A 172 -11.49 -13.67 -11.72
CA TYR A 172 -11.84 -12.55 -12.59
C TYR A 172 -12.89 -12.89 -13.65
N GLY A 173 -13.26 -14.18 -13.79
CA GLY A 173 -14.18 -14.64 -14.81
C GLY A 173 -13.62 -14.56 -16.23
N LEU A 174 -12.29 -14.64 -16.38
CA LEU A 174 -11.63 -14.52 -17.69
C LEU A 174 -11.71 -15.85 -18.45
N GLU A 175 -12.13 -15.76 -19.71
CA GLU A 175 -12.10 -16.90 -20.63
C GLU A 175 -10.70 -17.03 -21.24
N GLY A 176 -10.15 -18.23 -21.30
CA GLY A 176 -8.85 -18.48 -21.91
C GLY A 176 -8.15 -19.71 -21.37
N ASN A 177 -6.92 -19.92 -21.79
CA ASN A 177 -6.07 -20.99 -21.30
C ASN A 177 -4.95 -20.37 -20.44
N PHE A 178 -5.18 -20.27 -19.17
CA PHE A 178 -4.23 -19.79 -18.19
C PHE A 178 -3.55 -20.99 -17.52
N GLY A 179 -2.27 -20.89 -17.24
CA GLY A 179 -1.51 -21.88 -16.48
C GLY A 179 -1.00 -21.25 -15.18
N SER A 180 0.00 -21.90 -14.59
CA SER A 180 0.61 -21.45 -13.32
C SER A 180 1.51 -20.21 -13.45
N GLU A 181 1.84 -19.78 -14.68
CA GLU A 181 2.65 -18.60 -14.94
C GLU A 181 1.78 -17.36 -15.09
N PHE A 182 2.18 -16.26 -14.45
CA PHE A 182 1.48 -14.99 -14.58
C PHE A 182 1.56 -14.42 -16.00
N GLN A 183 0.42 -14.06 -16.55
CA GLN A 183 0.26 -13.46 -17.86
C GLN A 183 -0.35 -12.08 -17.72
N ARG A 184 0.11 -11.13 -18.52
CA ARG A 184 -0.49 -9.79 -18.60
C ARG A 184 -1.81 -9.87 -19.37
N VAL A 185 -2.86 -9.30 -18.80
CA VAL A 185 -4.22 -9.30 -19.36
C VAL A 185 -4.88 -7.93 -19.22
N GLU A 186 -5.92 -7.70 -20.02
CA GLU A 186 -6.84 -6.58 -19.85
C GLU A 186 -8.14 -7.08 -19.22
N LEU A 187 -8.50 -6.50 -18.08
CA LEU A 187 -9.74 -6.81 -17.38
C LEU A 187 -10.97 -6.16 -18.06
N PRO A 188 -12.19 -6.73 -17.88
CA PRO A 188 -13.41 -6.17 -18.46
C PRO A 188 -13.65 -4.72 -18.02
N GLU A 189 -13.88 -3.83 -18.99
CA GLU A 189 -14.06 -2.38 -18.76
C GLU A 189 -15.28 -2.05 -17.89
N SER A 190 -16.33 -2.87 -17.99
CA SER A 190 -17.55 -2.70 -17.20
C SER A 190 -17.42 -3.13 -15.74
N GLU A 191 -16.32 -3.79 -15.37
CA GLU A 191 -16.18 -4.44 -14.07
C GLU A 191 -14.96 -4.00 -13.29
N ARG A 192 -13.87 -3.61 -13.96
CA ARG A 192 -12.57 -3.37 -13.33
C ARG A 192 -11.92 -2.06 -13.78
N SER A 193 -11.31 -1.37 -12.83
CA SER A 193 -10.57 -0.13 -13.06
C SER A 193 -9.55 0.08 -11.93
N GLY A 194 -8.29 -0.05 -12.26
CA GLY A 194 -7.17 0.19 -11.35
C GLY A 194 -7.09 -0.76 -10.16
N LEU A 195 -6.15 -0.45 -9.31
CA LEU A 195 -5.73 -1.26 -8.17
C LEU A 195 -6.88 -1.58 -7.19
N PHE A 196 -7.78 -0.62 -6.93
CA PHE A 196 -8.85 -0.80 -5.96
C PHE A 196 -9.97 -1.73 -6.41
N THR A 197 -9.94 -2.19 -7.65
CA THR A 197 -10.80 -3.27 -8.13
C THR A 197 -10.04 -4.59 -8.32
N GLN A 198 -8.75 -4.65 -7.97
CA GLN A 198 -8.01 -5.90 -7.92
C GLN A 198 -8.43 -6.76 -6.73
N ILE A 199 -8.30 -8.08 -6.90
CA ILE A 199 -8.67 -9.09 -5.91
C ILE A 199 -7.96 -8.83 -4.58
N GLY A 200 -6.67 -8.50 -4.59
CA GLY A 200 -5.89 -8.28 -3.38
C GLY A 200 -6.46 -7.18 -2.47
N PHE A 201 -6.79 -6.02 -3.03
CA PHE A 201 -7.42 -4.94 -2.28
C PHE A 201 -8.81 -5.33 -1.76
N LEU A 202 -9.64 -5.92 -2.60
CA LEU A 202 -11.02 -6.25 -2.29
C LEU A 202 -11.12 -7.33 -1.22
N ALA A 203 -10.33 -8.39 -1.32
CA ALA A 203 -10.31 -9.51 -0.39
C ALA A 203 -9.64 -9.19 0.94
N SER A 204 -8.57 -8.36 0.93
CA SER A 204 -7.92 -7.94 2.19
C SER A 204 -8.76 -6.96 3.02
N ASN A 205 -9.78 -6.34 2.42
CA ASN A 205 -10.77 -5.50 3.07
C ASN A 205 -12.15 -6.17 2.97
N ALA A 206 -12.21 -7.45 3.32
CA ALA A 206 -13.42 -8.26 3.40
C ALA A 206 -13.40 -9.15 4.65
N SER A 207 -14.58 -9.64 5.05
CA SER A 207 -14.66 -10.75 6.00
C SER A 207 -14.43 -12.08 5.27
N SER A 208 -14.38 -13.18 6.01
CA SER A 208 -14.25 -14.51 5.40
C SER A 208 -15.47 -14.95 4.56
N VAL A 209 -16.57 -14.20 4.60
CA VAL A 209 -17.86 -14.55 3.97
C VAL A 209 -18.45 -13.41 3.15
N ASN A 210 -18.39 -12.17 3.65
CA ASN A 210 -19.04 -11.01 3.04
C ASN A 210 -18.02 -9.92 2.68
N PRO A 211 -18.30 -9.09 1.68
CA PRO A 211 -17.55 -7.87 1.47
C PRO A 211 -17.65 -7.00 2.72
N ASP A 212 -16.57 -6.31 3.07
CA ASP A 212 -16.55 -5.42 4.22
C ASP A 212 -16.51 -3.97 3.77
N SER A 213 -17.69 -3.42 3.53
CA SER A 213 -17.86 -2.03 3.09
C SER A 213 -17.29 -1.04 4.11
N ILE A 214 -17.33 -1.37 5.41
CA ILE A 214 -16.80 -0.51 6.47
C ILE A 214 -15.28 -0.37 6.31
N HIS A 215 -14.54 -1.50 6.24
CA HIS A 215 -13.09 -1.46 6.09
C HIS A 215 -12.65 -0.89 4.72
N ARG A 216 -13.38 -1.19 3.62
CA ARG A 216 -13.14 -0.54 2.31
C ARG A 216 -13.31 0.97 2.41
N GLY A 217 -14.38 1.45 3.06
CA GLY A 217 -14.64 2.87 3.26
C GLY A 217 -13.63 3.56 4.15
N VAL A 218 -13.24 2.93 5.25
CA VAL A 218 -12.17 3.45 6.15
C VAL A 218 -10.83 3.55 5.41
N PHE A 219 -10.49 2.55 4.60
CA PHE A 219 -9.27 2.59 3.80
C PHE A 219 -9.26 3.78 2.84
N MET A 220 -10.33 3.97 2.09
CA MET A 220 -10.46 5.10 1.15
C MET A 220 -10.31 6.44 1.85
N ASN A 221 -10.98 6.62 2.99
CA ASN A 221 -10.86 7.87 3.76
C ASN A 221 -9.44 8.10 4.27
N ASN A 222 -8.84 7.12 4.91
CA ASN A 222 -7.57 7.30 5.62
C ASN A 222 -6.37 7.42 4.68
N TYR A 223 -6.37 6.70 3.56
CA TYR A 223 -5.17 6.53 2.73
C TYR A 223 -5.28 7.16 1.34
N ILE A 224 -6.50 7.40 0.83
CA ILE A 224 -6.69 7.88 -0.54
C ILE A 224 -7.16 9.34 -0.56
N VAL A 225 -8.27 9.64 0.11
CA VAL A 225 -8.80 11.02 0.12
C VAL A 225 -8.25 11.88 1.27
N CYS A 226 -7.35 11.33 2.08
CA CYS A 226 -6.69 12.02 3.20
C CYS A 226 -7.67 12.69 4.18
N ASN A 227 -8.79 12.05 4.42
CA ASN A 227 -9.79 12.45 5.41
C ASN A 227 -9.92 11.39 6.52
N PRO A 228 -8.92 11.28 7.41
CA PRO A 228 -8.84 10.18 8.36
C PRO A 228 -10.02 10.19 9.33
N VAL A 229 -10.67 9.03 9.46
CA VAL A 229 -11.73 8.81 10.43
C VAL A 229 -11.16 8.39 11.79
N ASN A 230 -11.79 8.82 12.86
CA ASN A 230 -11.38 8.45 14.21
C ASN A 230 -11.52 6.93 14.43
N PRO A 231 -10.68 6.33 15.29
CA PRO A 231 -10.85 4.96 15.70
C PRO A 231 -12.24 4.73 16.30
N PRO A 232 -12.83 3.56 16.06
CA PRO A 232 -14.11 3.21 16.66
C PRO A 232 -14.02 3.14 18.20
N PRO A 233 -15.15 3.25 18.91
CA PRO A 233 -15.21 2.94 20.34
C PRO A 233 -14.82 1.49 20.64
N ASP A 234 -14.38 1.20 21.88
CA ASP A 234 -13.90 -0.14 22.27
C ASP A 234 -14.99 -1.23 22.26
N ASP A 235 -16.24 -0.86 22.49
CA ASP A 235 -17.36 -1.79 22.61
C ASP A 235 -18.31 -1.70 21.40
N ILE A 236 -17.88 -2.18 20.22
CA ILE A 236 -18.74 -2.25 19.05
C ILE A 236 -19.33 -3.65 18.91
N PRO A 237 -20.66 -3.81 18.84
CA PRO A 237 -21.25 -5.08 18.53
C PRO A 237 -20.92 -5.49 17.08
N PRO A 238 -20.66 -6.79 16.84
CA PRO A 238 -20.42 -7.27 15.48
C PRO A 238 -21.65 -7.06 14.60
N LEU A 239 -21.42 -6.92 13.28
CA LEU A 239 -22.50 -6.86 12.31
C LEU A 239 -23.38 -8.11 12.42
N PRO A 240 -24.71 -7.95 12.43
CA PRO A 240 -25.62 -9.10 12.43
C PRO A 240 -25.55 -9.84 11.09
N PRO A 241 -25.98 -11.13 11.05
CA PRO A 241 -26.18 -11.82 9.78
C PRO A 241 -27.15 -11.07 8.86
N THR A 242 -26.94 -11.15 7.55
CA THR A 242 -27.77 -10.45 6.54
C THR A 242 -29.25 -10.83 6.56
N MET A 243 -29.58 -12.07 6.93
CA MET A 243 -30.97 -12.54 7.14
C MET A 243 -31.92 -12.24 5.95
N GLY A 244 -31.42 -12.41 4.72
CA GLY A 244 -32.20 -12.15 3.50
C GLY A 244 -32.18 -10.69 3.01
N ARG A 245 -31.36 -9.83 3.63
CA ARG A 245 -31.05 -8.47 3.16
C ARG A 245 -29.74 -8.50 2.38
N THR A 246 -29.49 -7.41 1.65
CA THR A 246 -28.16 -7.17 1.08
C THR A 246 -27.13 -6.85 2.18
N ASN A 247 -25.84 -6.98 1.86
CA ASN A 247 -24.75 -6.54 2.73
C ASN A 247 -24.90 -5.04 3.06
N ARG A 248 -25.16 -4.22 2.05
CA ARG A 248 -25.41 -2.77 2.20
C ARG A 248 -26.54 -2.47 3.18
N GLU A 249 -27.73 -3.05 2.99
CA GLU A 249 -28.87 -2.84 3.89
C GLU A 249 -28.56 -3.26 5.33
N THR A 250 -27.77 -4.32 5.52
CA THR A 250 -27.34 -4.78 6.83
C THR A 250 -26.40 -3.78 7.50
N VAL A 251 -25.43 -3.25 6.77
CA VAL A 251 -24.49 -2.23 7.26
C VAL A 251 -25.23 -0.93 7.57
N GLU A 252 -26.06 -0.41 6.67
CA GLU A 252 -26.87 0.82 6.89
C GLU A 252 -27.71 0.71 8.16
N MET A 253 -28.44 -0.40 8.31
CA MET A 253 -29.31 -0.63 9.46
C MET A 253 -28.52 -0.69 10.79
N HIS A 254 -27.26 -1.15 10.76
CA HIS A 254 -26.41 -1.25 11.94
C HIS A 254 -25.71 0.05 12.29
N THR A 255 -25.28 0.82 11.28
CA THR A 255 -24.35 1.96 11.44
C THR A 255 -24.99 3.33 11.22
N GLU A 256 -26.15 3.42 10.56
CA GLU A 256 -26.81 4.68 10.22
C GLU A 256 -28.13 4.91 10.98
N GLN A 257 -28.26 4.33 12.18
CA GLN A 257 -29.44 4.59 13.01
C GLN A 257 -29.47 6.06 13.46
N PRO A 258 -30.58 6.79 13.18
CA PRO A 258 -30.70 8.21 13.52
C PRO A 258 -30.40 8.50 14.99
N GLY A 259 -29.48 9.42 15.24
CA GLY A 259 -29.07 9.84 16.58
C GLY A 259 -28.08 8.89 17.28
N SER A 260 -27.62 7.83 16.61
CA SER A 260 -26.53 7.00 17.11
C SER A 260 -25.18 7.69 16.97
N SER A 261 -24.21 7.28 17.82
CA SER A 261 -22.82 7.77 17.68
C SER A 261 -22.14 7.28 16.39
N CYS A 262 -22.66 6.22 15.78
CA CYS A 262 -22.11 5.62 14.55
C CYS A 262 -22.47 6.43 13.31
N GLU A 263 -23.70 6.99 13.26
CA GLU A 263 -24.24 7.73 12.11
C GLU A 263 -23.32 8.87 11.66
N GLY A 264 -22.72 9.61 12.61
CA GLY A 264 -21.87 10.75 12.30
C GLY A 264 -20.59 10.46 11.53
N CYS A 265 -20.07 9.23 11.62
CA CYS A 265 -18.90 8.78 10.85
C CYS A 265 -19.31 7.92 9.65
N HIS A 266 -20.25 6.98 9.85
CA HIS A 266 -20.62 6.02 8.83
C HIS A 266 -21.41 6.67 7.69
N GLY A 267 -22.48 7.44 8.01
CA GLY A 267 -23.34 8.02 6.99
C GLY A 267 -22.60 8.89 5.97
N PRO A 268 -21.89 9.95 6.40
CA PRO A 268 -21.27 10.89 5.45
C PRO A 268 -19.88 10.44 4.94
N TYR A 269 -19.12 9.63 5.70
CA TYR A 269 -17.71 9.41 5.39
C TYR A 269 -17.38 7.95 5.06
N ILE A 270 -17.75 6.97 5.89
CA ILE A 270 -17.28 5.60 5.74
C ILE A 270 -18.10 4.85 4.67
N ASN A 271 -19.41 4.77 4.89
CA ASN A 271 -20.30 3.94 4.09
C ASN A 271 -20.38 4.35 2.61
N PRO A 272 -20.43 5.67 2.25
CA PRO A 272 -20.48 6.04 0.83
C PRO A 272 -19.27 5.56 0.03
N PHE A 273 -18.06 5.58 0.62
CA PHE A 273 -16.88 5.02 -0.05
C PHE A 273 -16.96 3.49 -0.14
N GLY A 274 -17.40 2.83 0.94
CA GLY A 274 -17.46 1.37 0.99
C GLY A 274 -18.52 0.78 0.06
N PHE A 275 -19.71 1.36 0.04
CA PHE A 275 -20.83 0.88 -0.78
C PHE A 275 -20.60 1.03 -2.29
N ALA A 276 -19.69 1.91 -2.72
CA ALA A 276 -19.25 1.94 -4.11
C ALA A 276 -18.67 0.60 -4.58
N PHE A 277 -18.16 -0.23 -3.64
CA PHE A 277 -17.53 -1.53 -3.93
C PHE A 277 -18.47 -2.73 -3.71
N GLU A 278 -19.77 -2.55 -3.52
CA GLU A 278 -20.71 -3.65 -3.29
C GLU A 278 -20.86 -4.63 -4.47
N SER A 279 -20.45 -4.21 -5.67
CA SER A 279 -20.37 -5.12 -6.83
C SER A 279 -19.24 -6.16 -6.72
N TYR A 280 -18.51 -6.21 -5.62
CA TYR A 280 -17.45 -7.20 -5.41
C TYR A 280 -17.68 -7.95 -4.11
N ASP A 281 -17.67 -9.28 -4.18
CA ASP A 281 -17.83 -10.15 -3.03
C ASP A 281 -16.61 -10.18 -2.09
N ALA A 282 -16.58 -11.13 -1.18
CA ALA A 282 -15.51 -11.24 -0.18
C ALA A 282 -14.17 -11.68 -0.76
N VAL A 283 -14.15 -12.34 -1.90
CA VAL A 283 -12.92 -12.75 -2.60
C VAL A 283 -12.58 -11.83 -3.78
N GLY A 284 -13.34 -10.74 -3.94
CA GLY A 284 -13.15 -9.79 -5.02
C GLY A 284 -13.80 -10.19 -6.33
N GLY A 285 -14.62 -11.26 -6.37
CA GLY A 285 -15.40 -11.65 -7.52
C GLY A 285 -16.47 -10.60 -7.87
N PHE A 286 -16.67 -10.29 -9.16
CA PHE A 286 -17.69 -9.33 -9.58
C PHE A 286 -19.09 -9.92 -9.49
N ARG A 287 -20.03 -9.15 -8.95
CA ARG A 287 -21.44 -9.55 -8.79
C ARG A 287 -22.39 -8.40 -9.11
N THR A 288 -23.53 -8.73 -9.68
CA THR A 288 -24.66 -7.82 -9.92
C THR A 288 -25.83 -8.06 -8.96
N MET A 289 -25.79 -9.16 -8.23
CA MET A 289 -26.80 -9.56 -7.26
C MET A 289 -26.14 -9.83 -5.90
N ASP A 290 -26.86 -9.51 -4.83
CA ASP A 290 -26.53 -9.90 -3.46
C ASP A 290 -27.69 -10.74 -2.91
N GLY A 291 -27.52 -12.05 -2.85
CA GLY A 291 -28.61 -12.99 -2.67
C GLY A 291 -29.66 -12.86 -3.77
N ALA A 292 -30.89 -12.51 -3.40
CA ALA A 292 -32.01 -12.32 -4.35
C ALA A 292 -32.19 -10.86 -4.81
N HIS A 293 -31.37 -9.95 -4.35
CA HIS A 293 -31.52 -8.52 -4.58
C HIS A 293 -30.44 -7.97 -5.52
N PRO A 294 -30.79 -7.00 -6.42
CA PRO A 294 -29.80 -6.29 -7.19
C PRO A 294 -28.83 -5.51 -6.25
N VAL A 295 -27.54 -5.50 -6.60
CA VAL A 295 -26.55 -4.67 -5.90
C VAL A 295 -26.83 -3.21 -6.18
N ASP A 296 -26.85 -2.36 -5.13
CA ASP A 296 -26.90 -0.90 -5.24
C ASP A 296 -25.58 -0.26 -4.83
N THR A 297 -24.91 0.37 -5.78
CA THR A 297 -23.61 1.05 -5.61
C THR A 297 -23.69 2.57 -5.73
N ARG A 298 -24.91 3.16 -5.77
CA ARG A 298 -25.12 4.60 -5.84
C ARG A 298 -24.80 5.24 -4.50
N VAL A 299 -23.89 6.19 -4.49
CA VAL A 299 -23.36 6.82 -3.27
C VAL A 299 -23.02 8.29 -3.53
N GLU A 300 -22.86 9.05 -2.45
CA GLU A 300 -22.43 10.45 -2.49
C GLU A 300 -21.27 10.66 -1.47
N PRO A 301 -20.05 10.15 -1.75
CA PRO A 301 -18.92 10.34 -0.86
C PRO A 301 -18.50 11.82 -0.78
N PHE A 302 -17.98 12.20 0.40
CA PHE A 302 -17.44 13.54 0.62
C PHE A 302 -15.98 13.59 0.14
N ILE A 303 -15.75 14.25 -1.02
CA ILE A 303 -14.44 14.36 -1.67
C ILE A 303 -14.09 15.85 -1.83
N ASN A 304 -12.92 16.25 -1.37
CA ASN A 304 -12.42 17.63 -1.49
C ASN A 304 -13.42 18.71 -1.01
N GLY A 305 -14.17 18.42 0.04
CA GLY A 305 -15.13 19.38 0.61
C GLY A 305 -16.52 19.37 -0.06
N VAL A 306 -16.77 18.44 -1.00
CA VAL A 306 -18.02 18.37 -1.77
C VAL A 306 -18.59 16.96 -1.75
N MET A 307 -19.92 16.84 -1.58
CA MET A 307 -20.65 15.60 -1.82
C MET A 307 -20.66 15.30 -3.32
N THR A 308 -20.11 14.16 -3.71
CA THR A 308 -19.86 13.81 -5.12
C THR A 308 -20.66 12.57 -5.51
N PRO A 309 -21.79 12.69 -6.22
CA PRO A 309 -22.58 11.53 -6.62
C PRO A 309 -21.80 10.63 -7.59
N VAL A 310 -21.66 9.35 -7.24
CA VAL A 310 -21.03 8.32 -8.06
C VAL A 310 -21.83 7.02 -8.04
N SER A 311 -21.65 6.17 -9.03
CA SER A 311 -22.26 4.85 -9.10
C SER A 311 -21.19 3.79 -9.35
N GLY A 312 -20.80 3.12 -8.28
CA GLY A 312 -19.82 2.04 -8.29
C GLY A 312 -18.35 2.50 -8.20
N ALA A 313 -17.49 1.53 -7.99
CA ALA A 313 -16.05 1.73 -7.81
C ALA A 313 -15.38 2.35 -9.04
N LEU A 314 -15.83 1.98 -10.26
CA LEU A 314 -15.27 2.50 -11.51
C LEU A 314 -15.47 4.02 -11.62
N ALA A 315 -16.65 4.52 -11.25
CA ALA A 315 -16.93 5.95 -11.25
C ALA A 315 -16.16 6.65 -10.10
N LEU A 316 -16.02 5.99 -8.95
CA LEU A 316 -15.27 6.52 -7.81
C LEU A 316 -13.79 6.73 -8.13
N THR A 317 -13.17 5.87 -8.93
CA THR A 317 -11.74 5.99 -9.31
C THR A 317 -11.48 7.09 -10.35
N GLN A 318 -12.51 7.72 -10.89
CA GLN A 318 -12.40 8.80 -11.90
C GLN A 318 -12.54 10.22 -11.29
N VAL A 319 -12.96 10.34 -10.05
CA VAL A 319 -13.19 11.62 -9.36
C VAL A 319 -12.11 11.93 -8.35
#